data_d81b898f4b2b53ad426af2cae929d8c1
#
_entry.id   d81b898f4b2b53ad426af2cae929d8c1
#
_cell.length_a   1.000
_cell.length_b   1.000
_cell.length_c   1.000
_cell.angle_alpha   90.00
_cell.angle_beta   90.00
_cell.angle_gamma   90.00
#
_symmetry.space_group_name_H-M   'P 1'
#
loop_
_entity.id
_entity.type
_entity.pdbx_description
1 polymer ?
#
loop_
_entity_poly.entity_id
_entity_poly.type
_entity_poly.pdbx_seq_one_letter_code
_entity_poly.pdbx_strand_id
1 'polypeptide(L)'
;VLSSIPQTHPDLILMDIRMPGMDGVLATKEVKEHYPDIKIIILTTFDDDEFIYSALKYGASGYLLKGASTEELYEAIKVVHQGGAMINPNIASKVFQIFSQMAKTNFSIAVDEDNVKDLSTTEWRIIQEVGYGESNKEIAAKLFLSEGTVRNYLSTILAKLNLRDRTQLAIWSVQTGVTRRDFSKGNTE
;
A
#
# COMPACT_ATOMS: atom_id res chain seq x y z
N VAL A 1 -17.55 7.14 -6.85
CA VAL A 1 -17.81 5.88 -6.11
C VAL A 1 -18.47 6.17 -4.78
N LEU A 2 -17.83 6.87 -3.85
CA LEU A 2 -18.37 7.09 -2.48
C LEU A 2 -19.76 7.72 -2.47
N SER A 3 -20.01 8.70 -3.33
CA SER A 3 -21.32 9.38 -3.45
C SER A 3 -22.43 8.49 -4.02
N SER A 4 -22.10 7.41 -4.70
CA SER A 4 -23.07 6.52 -5.35
C SER A 4 -23.47 5.34 -4.45
N ILE A 5 -22.62 4.93 -3.52
CA ILE A 5 -22.86 3.78 -2.64
C ILE A 5 -24.18 3.87 -1.87
N PRO A 6 -24.55 5.03 -1.24
CA PRO A 6 -25.80 5.12 -0.50
C PRO A 6 -27.07 4.95 -1.38
N GLN A 7 -26.94 5.12 -2.69
CA GLN A 7 -28.05 5.01 -3.64
C GLN A 7 -28.11 3.63 -4.30
N THR A 8 -26.94 2.98 -4.50
CA THR A 8 -26.85 1.74 -5.27
C THR A 8 -26.73 0.49 -4.40
N HIS A 9 -26.29 0.65 -3.14
CA HIS A 9 -26.07 -0.45 -2.19
C HIS A 9 -25.36 -1.66 -2.82
N PRO A 10 -24.18 -1.49 -3.46
CA PRO A 10 -23.52 -2.59 -4.15
C PRO A 10 -22.96 -3.61 -3.14
N ASP A 11 -23.08 -4.90 -3.46
CA ASP A 11 -22.41 -5.96 -2.70
C ASP A 11 -20.92 -6.04 -3.05
N LEU A 12 -20.57 -5.65 -4.30
CA LEU A 12 -19.22 -5.73 -4.83
C LEU A 12 -18.91 -4.53 -5.75
N ILE A 13 -17.69 -4.04 -5.68
CA ILE A 13 -17.18 -2.96 -6.54
C ILE A 13 -15.98 -3.47 -7.33
N LEU A 14 -16.01 -3.26 -8.65
CA LEU A 14 -14.82 -3.34 -9.49
C LEU A 14 -14.13 -1.97 -9.47
N MET A 15 -12.90 -1.93 -8.98
CA MET A 15 -12.18 -0.70 -8.72
C MET A 15 -10.93 -0.60 -9.60
N ASP A 16 -10.90 0.39 -10.47
CA ASP A 16 -9.66 0.75 -11.17
C ASP A 16 -8.72 1.51 -10.23
N ILE A 17 -7.42 1.29 -10.35
CA ILE A 17 -6.43 2.05 -9.58
C ILE A 17 -6.29 3.47 -10.11
N ARG A 18 -6.14 3.63 -11.44
CA ARG A 18 -5.90 4.96 -12.01
C ARG A 18 -7.21 5.65 -12.38
N MET A 19 -7.70 6.46 -11.45
CA MET A 19 -8.86 7.31 -11.66
C MET A 19 -8.53 8.79 -11.45
N PRO A 20 -9.16 9.73 -12.18
CA PRO A 20 -9.01 11.15 -11.94
C PRO A 20 -9.45 11.53 -10.51
N GLY A 21 -8.68 12.37 -9.86
CA GLY A 21 -8.98 12.87 -8.50
C GLY A 21 -8.50 11.93 -7.40
N MET A 22 -9.22 10.86 -7.13
CA MET A 22 -8.90 9.86 -6.12
C MET A 22 -8.50 8.55 -6.79
N ASP A 23 -7.32 7.99 -6.47
CA ASP A 23 -6.95 6.67 -6.97
C ASP A 23 -7.75 5.54 -6.31
N GLY A 24 -7.76 4.37 -6.96
CA GLY A 24 -8.59 3.25 -6.51
C GLY A 24 -8.12 2.61 -5.20
N VAL A 25 -6.85 2.77 -4.84
CA VAL A 25 -6.32 2.26 -3.57
C VAL A 25 -6.86 3.10 -2.42
N LEU A 26 -6.80 4.43 -2.57
CA LEU A 26 -7.38 5.35 -1.59
C LEU A 26 -8.91 5.20 -1.54
N ALA A 27 -9.57 5.07 -2.70
CA ALA A 27 -11.00 4.80 -2.75
C ALA A 27 -11.37 3.48 -2.03
N THR A 28 -10.53 2.45 -2.15
CA THR A 28 -10.71 1.17 -1.42
C THR A 28 -10.65 1.39 0.09
N LYS A 29 -9.65 2.14 0.57
CA LYS A 29 -9.54 2.51 1.99
C LYS A 29 -10.81 3.18 2.49
N GLU A 30 -11.23 4.27 1.84
CA GLU A 30 -12.42 5.03 2.21
C GLU A 30 -13.71 4.17 2.19
N VAL A 31 -13.87 3.33 1.17
CA VAL A 31 -15.01 2.42 1.11
C VAL A 31 -14.98 1.43 2.27
N LYS A 32 -13.84 0.84 2.57
CA LYS A 32 -13.71 -0.15 3.64
C LYS A 32 -13.86 0.44 5.04
N GLU A 33 -13.50 1.69 5.24
CA GLU A 33 -13.70 2.40 6.51
C GLU A 33 -15.20 2.68 6.79
N HIS A 34 -15.98 3.01 5.76
CA HIS A 34 -17.39 3.36 5.91
C HIS A 34 -18.35 2.21 5.61
N TYR A 35 -17.94 1.27 4.75
CA TYR A 35 -18.75 0.15 4.26
C TYR A 35 -17.92 -1.15 4.24
N PRO A 36 -17.58 -1.71 5.43
CA PRO A 36 -16.66 -2.85 5.54
C PRO A 36 -17.13 -4.11 4.83
N ASP A 37 -18.44 -4.28 4.67
CA ASP A 37 -19.05 -5.46 4.06
C ASP A 37 -18.95 -5.48 2.54
N ILE A 38 -18.84 -4.33 1.90
CA ILE A 38 -18.71 -4.23 0.45
C ILE A 38 -17.40 -4.89 0.00
N LYS A 39 -17.50 -5.83 -0.92
CA LYS A 39 -16.35 -6.51 -1.51
C LYS A 39 -15.73 -5.64 -2.59
N ILE A 40 -14.40 -5.65 -2.69
CA ILE A 40 -13.70 -4.85 -3.69
C ILE A 40 -12.73 -5.73 -4.46
N ILE A 41 -12.87 -5.74 -5.79
CA ILE A 41 -11.91 -6.33 -6.71
C ILE A 41 -11.19 -5.17 -7.41
N ILE A 42 -9.89 -5.09 -7.23
CA ILE A 42 -9.04 -4.18 -8.00
C ILE A 42 -8.92 -4.70 -9.43
N LEU A 43 -9.17 -3.83 -10.40
CA LEU A 43 -9.04 -4.13 -11.82
C LEU A 43 -8.10 -3.09 -12.45
N THR A 44 -6.88 -3.49 -12.81
CA THR A 44 -5.84 -2.54 -13.22
C THR A 44 -4.95 -3.08 -14.33
N THR A 45 -4.26 -2.17 -15.02
CA THR A 45 -3.17 -2.52 -15.96
C THR A 45 -1.81 -2.65 -15.25
N PHE A 46 -1.75 -2.37 -13.95
CA PHE A 46 -0.52 -2.29 -13.18
C PHE A 46 -0.39 -3.46 -12.21
N ASP A 47 0.82 -3.98 -12.17
CA ASP A 47 1.25 -5.04 -11.27
C ASP A 47 2.38 -4.57 -10.33
N ASP A 48 2.46 -3.26 -10.07
CA ASP A 48 3.42 -2.67 -9.16
C ASP A 48 3.19 -3.13 -7.72
N ASP A 49 4.25 -3.55 -7.05
CA ASP A 49 4.20 -4.10 -5.70
C ASP A 49 3.59 -3.13 -4.68
N GLU A 50 3.78 -1.81 -4.87
CA GLU A 50 3.20 -0.77 -4.02
C GLU A 50 1.67 -0.79 -4.04
N PHE A 51 1.07 -0.88 -5.22
CA PHE A 51 -0.38 -0.92 -5.35
C PHE A 51 -0.98 -2.22 -4.84
N ILE A 52 -0.29 -3.35 -5.09
CA ILE A 52 -0.71 -4.67 -4.59
C ILE A 52 -0.73 -4.66 -3.06
N TYR A 53 0.36 -4.23 -2.43
CA TYR A 53 0.48 -4.18 -0.98
C TYR A 53 -0.60 -3.29 -0.35
N SER A 54 -0.75 -2.07 -0.86
CA SER A 54 -1.70 -1.10 -0.33
C SER A 54 -3.16 -1.55 -0.51
N ALA A 55 -3.51 -2.11 -1.67
CA ALA A 55 -4.85 -2.63 -1.91
C ALA A 55 -5.22 -3.77 -0.95
N LEU A 56 -4.30 -4.71 -0.73
CA LEU A 56 -4.49 -5.81 0.22
C LEU A 56 -4.59 -5.30 1.66
N LYS A 57 -3.72 -4.35 2.05
CA LYS A 57 -3.74 -3.72 3.37
C LYS A 57 -5.08 -3.07 3.66
N TYR A 58 -5.68 -2.40 2.68
CA TYR A 58 -6.97 -1.73 2.84
C TYR A 58 -8.17 -2.66 2.62
N GLY A 59 -7.95 -3.97 2.47
CA GLY A 59 -9.00 -4.98 2.49
C GLY A 59 -9.64 -5.24 1.13
N ALA A 60 -8.94 -5.01 0.03
CA ALA A 60 -9.37 -5.53 -1.27
C ALA A 60 -9.52 -7.05 -1.20
N SER A 61 -10.62 -7.55 -1.73
CA SER A 61 -10.96 -8.99 -1.74
C SER A 61 -10.48 -9.70 -3.01
N GLY A 62 -10.07 -8.93 -4.02
CA GLY A 62 -9.52 -9.47 -5.25
C GLY A 62 -8.62 -8.47 -5.98
N TYR A 63 -7.72 -9.01 -6.82
CA TYR A 63 -6.82 -8.20 -7.64
C TYR A 63 -6.63 -8.88 -9.00
N LEU A 64 -7.08 -8.24 -10.05
CA LEU A 64 -7.01 -8.73 -11.42
C LEU A 64 -6.37 -7.70 -12.35
N LEU A 65 -5.71 -8.19 -13.39
CA LEU A 65 -5.23 -7.36 -14.47
C LEU A 65 -6.36 -7.11 -15.48
N LYS A 66 -6.42 -5.92 -16.10
CA LYS A 66 -7.39 -5.56 -17.15
C LYS A 66 -7.30 -6.43 -18.40
N GLY A 67 -6.25 -7.25 -18.53
CA GLY A 67 -6.13 -8.27 -19.58
C GLY A 67 -6.80 -9.60 -19.24
N ALA A 68 -7.43 -9.73 -18.07
CA ALA A 68 -8.19 -10.92 -17.71
C ALA A 68 -9.36 -11.13 -18.67
N SER A 69 -9.67 -12.40 -18.96
CA SER A 69 -10.83 -12.74 -19.80
C SER A 69 -12.15 -12.42 -19.11
N THR A 70 -13.24 -12.36 -19.86
CA THR A 70 -14.59 -12.17 -19.30
C THR A 70 -14.95 -13.31 -18.33
N GLU A 71 -14.52 -14.51 -18.64
CA GLU A 71 -14.72 -15.72 -17.82
C GLU A 71 -13.97 -15.60 -16.49
N GLU A 72 -12.70 -15.17 -16.52
CA GLU A 72 -11.90 -14.94 -15.30
C GLU A 72 -12.52 -13.85 -14.43
N LEU A 73 -12.98 -12.76 -15.04
CA LEU A 73 -13.65 -11.68 -14.31
C LEU A 73 -14.97 -12.17 -13.67
N TYR A 74 -15.75 -12.94 -14.41
CA TYR A 74 -17.02 -13.50 -13.92
C TYR A 74 -16.78 -14.44 -12.72
N GLU A 75 -15.83 -15.36 -12.84
CA GLU A 75 -15.47 -16.26 -11.73
C GLU A 75 -14.92 -15.49 -10.53
N ALA A 76 -14.13 -14.45 -10.74
CA ALA A 76 -13.63 -13.60 -9.65
C ALA A 76 -14.77 -12.92 -8.89
N ILE A 77 -15.74 -12.34 -9.62
CA ILE A 77 -16.93 -11.71 -9.01
C ILE A 77 -17.69 -12.74 -8.17
N LYS A 78 -17.94 -13.93 -8.72
CA LYS A 78 -18.68 -14.99 -8.04
C LYS A 78 -17.97 -15.47 -6.79
N VAL A 79 -16.69 -15.78 -6.87
CA VAL A 79 -15.87 -16.24 -5.73
C VAL A 79 -15.83 -15.18 -4.63
N VAL A 80 -15.58 -13.92 -5.00
CA VAL A 80 -15.46 -12.81 -4.03
C VAL A 80 -16.82 -12.48 -3.41
N HIS A 81 -17.91 -12.51 -4.17
CA HIS A 81 -19.26 -12.32 -3.65
C HIS A 81 -19.62 -13.41 -2.60
N GLN A 82 -19.16 -14.63 -2.79
CA GLN A 82 -19.33 -15.75 -1.84
C GLN A 82 -18.40 -15.68 -0.63
N GLY A 83 -17.60 -14.62 -0.50
CA GLY A 83 -16.69 -14.43 0.64
C GLY A 83 -15.27 -14.99 0.43
N GLY A 84 -14.97 -15.54 -0.75
CA GLY A 84 -13.63 -15.94 -1.13
C GLY A 84 -12.74 -14.76 -1.54
N ALA A 85 -11.50 -15.06 -1.92
CA ALA A 85 -10.57 -14.09 -2.52
C ALA A 85 -10.11 -14.59 -3.90
N MET A 86 -9.89 -13.67 -4.81
CA MET A 86 -9.41 -13.99 -6.15
C MET A 86 -8.24 -13.10 -6.55
N ILE A 87 -7.11 -13.71 -6.85
CA ILE A 87 -5.89 -13.03 -7.28
C ILE A 87 -5.36 -13.73 -8.54
N ASN A 88 -5.02 -12.94 -9.55
CA ASN A 88 -4.36 -13.48 -10.75
C ASN A 88 -3.05 -14.19 -10.36
N PRO A 89 -2.66 -15.31 -10.99
CA PRO A 89 -1.45 -16.08 -10.65
C PRO A 89 -0.15 -15.25 -10.63
N ASN A 90 0.00 -14.29 -11.53
CA ASN A 90 1.16 -13.40 -11.56
C ASN A 90 1.20 -12.50 -10.32
N ILE A 91 0.05 -11.98 -9.91
CA ILE A 91 -0.10 -11.17 -8.70
C ILE A 91 0.07 -12.04 -7.46
N ALA A 92 -0.45 -13.27 -7.46
CA ALA A 92 -0.26 -14.21 -6.35
C ALA A 92 1.22 -14.47 -6.05
N SER A 93 2.05 -14.64 -7.09
CA SER A 93 3.50 -14.79 -6.92
C SER A 93 4.13 -13.59 -6.22
N LYS A 94 3.72 -12.36 -6.56
CA LYS A 94 4.17 -11.13 -5.90
C LYS A 94 3.68 -11.04 -4.46
N VAL A 95 2.41 -11.36 -4.21
CA VAL A 95 1.84 -11.41 -2.86
C VAL A 95 2.63 -12.41 -2.00
N PHE A 96 2.94 -13.60 -2.52
CA PHE A 96 3.77 -14.58 -1.82
C PHE A 96 5.19 -14.07 -1.58
N GLN A 97 5.79 -13.33 -2.51
CA GLN A 97 7.10 -12.71 -2.29
C GLN A 97 7.04 -11.66 -1.18
N ILE A 98 6.04 -10.77 -1.20
CA ILE A 98 5.81 -9.77 -0.15
C ILE A 98 5.62 -10.48 1.19
N PHE A 99 4.74 -11.49 1.25
CA PHE A 99 4.47 -12.25 2.47
C PHE A 99 5.70 -13.04 2.93
N SER A 100 6.46 -13.65 2.02
CA SER A 100 7.70 -14.35 2.36
C SER A 100 8.76 -13.39 2.88
N GLN A 101 8.84 -12.18 2.36
CA GLN A 101 9.71 -11.15 2.90
C GLN A 101 9.25 -10.72 4.30
N MET A 102 7.96 -10.56 4.52
CA MET A 102 7.39 -10.29 5.84
C MET A 102 7.58 -11.46 6.82
N ALA A 103 7.41 -12.69 6.38
CA ALA A 103 7.56 -13.91 7.19
C ALA A 103 9.04 -14.30 7.44
N LYS A 104 9.92 -14.05 6.48
CA LYS A 104 11.37 -14.18 6.66
C LYS A 104 11.93 -13.14 7.63
N THR A 105 11.12 -12.24 8.12
CA THR A 105 11.44 -11.22 9.11
C THR A 105 11.44 -11.72 10.56
N ASN A 106 11.51 -13.01 10.81
CA ASN A 106 12.39 -13.48 11.88
C ASN A 106 13.88 -13.18 11.59
N PHE A 107 14.21 -12.72 10.38
CA PHE A 107 15.46 -12.05 10.00
C PHE A 107 15.17 -10.55 9.95
N SER A 108 15.56 -9.82 10.97
CA SER A 108 15.60 -8.36 10.95
C SER A 108 16.27 -7.90 9.66
N ILE A 109 15.61 -7.00 8.92
CA ILE A 109 16.31 -6.24 7.88
C ILE A 109 17.40 -5.48 8.62
N ALA A 110 18.61 -5.96 8.51
CA ALA A 110 19.75 -5.34 9.16
C ALA A 110 20.09 -4.06 8.37
N VAL A 111 19.88 -2.93 9.00
CA VAL A 111 20.37 -1.64 8.54
C VAL A 111 21.48 -1.25 9.48
N ASP A 112 22.61 -0.77 8.95
CA ASP A 112 23.72 -0.29 9.74
C ASP A 112 23.25 0.88 10.62
N GLU A 113 23.56 0.83 11.91
CA GLU A 113 23.17 1.87 12.87
C GLU A 113 23.74 3.25 12.49
N ASP A 114 24.89 3.31 11.85
CA ASP A 114 25.48 4.56 11.41
C ASP A 114 24.68 5.19 10.27
N ASN A 115 24.15 4.39 9.34
CA ASN A 115 23.28 4.85 8.27
C ASN A 115 21.95 5.41 8.80
N VAL A 116 21.48 4.89 9.92
CA VAL A 116 20.24 5.34 10.60
C VAL A 116 20.44 6.71 11.26
N LYS A 117 21.65 7.00 11.77
CA LYS A 117 21.97 8.30 12.40
C LYS A 117 21.97 9.46 11.40
N ASP A 118 22.22 9.17 10.11
CA ASP A 118 22.28 10.17 9.05
C ASP A 118 20.89 10.56 8.50
N LEU A 119 19.82 10.02 9.06
CA LEU A 119 18.46 10.34 8.63
C LEU A 119 17.96 11.65 9.24
N SER A 120 17.54 12.57 8.37
CA SER A 120 16.89 13.82 8.79
C SER A 120 15.50 13.58 9.37
N THR A 121 14.98 14.56 10.10
CA THR A 121 13.60 14.51 10.64
C THR A 121 12.54 14.30 9.56
N THR A 122 12.72 14.92 8.40
CA THR A 122 11.80 14.73 7.27
C THR A 122 11.85 13.32 6.72
N GLU A 123 13.07 12.74 6.59
CA GLU A 123 13.24 11.35 6.16
C GLU A 123 12.57 10.39 7.14
N TRP A 124 12.71 10.59 8.44
CA TRP A 124 12.04 9.79 9.46
C TRP A 124 10.51 9.84 9.34
N ARG A 125 9.95 11.02 9.12
CA ARG A 125 8.50 11.17 8.92
C ARG A 125 8.03 10.45 7.66
N ILE A 126 8.78 10.53 6.57
CA ILE A 126 8.48 9.78 5.33
C ILE A 126 8.57 8.27 5.58
N ILE A 127 9.60 7.78 6.27
CA ILE A 127 9.74 6.37 6.64
C ILE A 127 8.54 5.90 7.47
N GLN A 128 8.10 6.70 8.41
CA GLN A 128 6.92 6.40 9.24
C GLN A 128 5.66 6.23 8.39
N GLU A 129 5.39 7.17 7.48
CA GLU A 129 4.23 7.11 6.60
C GLU A 129 4.31 5.93 5.62
N VAL A 130 5.50 5.59 5.15
CA VAL A 130 5.73 4.36 4.36
C VAL A 130 5.37 3.12 5.18
N GLY A 131 5.73 3.07 6.44
CA GLY A 131 5.38 1.99 7.36
C GLY A 131 3.88 1.89 7.63
N TYR A 132 3.17 3.00 7.59
CA TYR A 132 1.70 3.01 7.61
C TYR A 132 1.09 2.57 6.27
N GLY A 133 1.90 2.43 5.21
CA GLY A 133 1.48 2.01 3.87
C GLY A 133 0.86 3.13 3.05
N GLU A 134 1.16 4.38 3.38
CA GLU A 134 0.65 5.55 2.66
C GLU A 134 1.33 5.67 1.28
N SER A 135 0.58 6.04 0.26
CA SER A 135 1.10 6.36 -1.08
C SER A 135 1.93 7.64 -1.09
N ASN A 136 2.72 7.88 -2.15
CA ASN A 136 3.48 9.12 -2.29
C ASN A 136 2.59 10.37 -2.25
N LYS A 137 1.37 10.27 -2.79
CA LYS A 137 0.38 11.33 -2.79
C LYS A 137 -0.13 11.65 -1.38
N GLU A 138 -0.43 10.62 -0.59
CA GLU A 138 -0.86 10.78 0.80
C GLU A 138 0.26 11.34 1.66
N ILE A 139 1.48 10.83 1.52
CA ILE A 139 2.68 11.35 2.21
C ILE A 139 2.90 12.81 1.85
N ALA A 140 2.82 13.15 0.56
CA ALA A 140 2.97 14.52 0.08
C ALA A 140 1.95 15.46 0.72
N ALA A 141 0.68 15.04 0.76
CA ALA A 141 -0.40 15.82 1.40
C ALA A 141 -0.16 16.00 2.91
N LYS A 142 0.19 14.95 3.65
CA LYS A 142 0.43 14.99 5.09
C LYS A 142 1.65 15.82 5.48
N LEU A 143 2.70 15.79 4.68
CA LEU A 143 3.95 16.48 4.97
C LEU A 143 4.09 17.84 4.29
N PHE A 144 3.06 18.28 3.56
CA PHE A 144 3.06 19.53 2.77
C PHE A 144 4.18 19.58 1.73
N LEU A 145 4.41 18.47 1.04
CA LEU A 145 5.41 18.29 -0.02
C LEU A 145 4.75 18.05 -1.38
N SER A 146 5.53 18.05 -2.46
CA SER A 146 5.09 17.52 -3.75
C SER A 146 5.34 16.01 -3.82
N GLU A 147 4.56 15.29 -4.63
CA GLU A 147 4.82 13.86 -4.88
C GLU A 147 6.22 13.59 -5.46
N GLY A 148 6.71 14.50 -6.32
CA GLY A 148 8.07 14.44 -6.86
C GLY A 148 9.13 14.55 -5.76
N THR A 149 8.88 15.43 -4.78
CA THR A 149 9.75 15.60 -3.62
C THR A 149 9.78 14.34 -2.78
N VAL A 150 8.62 13.74 -2.49
CA VAL A 150 8.53 12.48 -1.75
C VAL A 150 9.27 11.35 -2.47
N ARG A 151 9.14 11.26 -3.80
CA ARG A 151 9.86 10.26 -4.61
C ARG A 151 11.38 10.43 -4.49
N ASN A 152 11.86 11.66 -4.54
CA ASN A 152 13.30 11.94 -4.39
C ASN A 152 13.80 11.56 -2.99
N TYR A 153 13.04 11.90 -1.94
CA TYR A 153 13.36 11.48 -0.57
C TYR A 153 13.41 9.96 -0.44
N LEU A 154 12.43 9.26 -1.00
CA LEU A 154 12.42 7.79 -0.96
C LEU A 154 13.65 7.19 -1.62
N SER A 155 14.06 7.70 -2.79
CA SER A 155 15.29 7.25 -3.45
C SER A 155 16.53 7.47 -2.57
N THR A 156 16.61 8.62 -1.91
CA THR A 156 17.70 8.95 -0.99
C THR A 156 17.71 8.06 0.25
N ILE A 157 16.54 7.84 0.86
CA ILE A 157 16.36 6.99 2.03
C ILE A 157 16.78 5.54 1.72
N LEU A 158 16.29 4.99 0.59
CA LEU A 158 16.64 3.64 0.16
C LEU A 158 18.16 3.48 -0.04
N ALA A 159 18.80 4.48 -0.66
CA ALA A 159 20.25 4.49 -0.85
C ALA A 159 21.00 4.57 0.51
N LYS A 160 20.60 5.47 1.42
CA LYS A 160 21.21 5.61 2.74
C LYS A 160 21.12 4.33 3.56
N LEU A 161 19.94 3.72 3.60
CA LEU A 161 19.67 2.51 4.39
C LEU A 161 20.12 1.23 3.68
N ASN A 162 20.67 1.33 2.46
CA ASN A 162 21.03 0.20 1.62
C ASN A 162 19.87 -0.79 1.43
N LEU A 163 18.66 -0.27 1.24
CA LEU A 163 17.45 -1.04 1.01
C LEU A 163 17.15 -1.07 -0.48
N ARG A 164 16.67 -2.21 -0.96
CA ARG A 164 16.45 -2.46 -2.38
C ARG A 164 15.22 -1.73 -2.92
N ASP A 165 14.16 -1.66 -2.12
CA ASP A 165 12.85 -1.16 -2.56
C ASP A 165 12.02 -0.64 -1.38
N ARG A 166 10.89 0.02 -1.71
CA ARG A 166 9.93 0.55 -0.75
C ARG A 166 9.34 -0.50 0.18
N THR A 167 9.17 -1.74 -0.31
CA THR A 167 8.63 -2.84 0.49
C THR A 167 9.57 -3.18 1.65
N GLN A 168 10.88 -3.27 1.37
CA GLN A 168 11.88 -3.46 2.42
C GLN A 168 11.88 -2.32 3.43
N LEU A 169 11.72 -1.08 2.97
CA LEU A 169 11.62 0.09 3.84
C LEU A 169 10.39 0.02 4.76
N ALA A 170 9.23 -0.35 4.20
CA ALA A 170 8.00 -0.52 4.97
C ALA A 170 8.16 -1.61 6.05
N ILE A 171 8.70 -2.77 5.68
CA ILE A 171 8.95 -3.87 6.60
C ILE A 171 9.91 -3.43 7.71
N TRP A 172 11.03 -2.82 7.36
CA TRP A 172 12.02 -2.34 8.31
C TRP A 172 11.42 -1.32 9.30
N SER A 173 10.60 -0.38 8.81
CA SER A 173 9.98 0.64 9.66
C SER A 173 9.00 0.05 10.68
N VAL A 174 8.27 -1.01 10.30
CA VAL A 174 7.36 -1.73 11.21
C VAL A 174 8.15 -2.54 12.23
N GLN A 175 9.21 -3.24 11.81
CA GLN A 175 10.05 -4.06 12.69
C GLN A 175 10.80 -3.26 13.74
N THR A 176 11.32 -2.10 13.34
CA THR A 176 12.06 -1.20 14.24
C THR A 176 11.14 -0.35 15.12
N GLY A 177 9.82 -0.45 14.93
CA GLY A 177 8.83 0.31 15.69
C GLY A 177 8.82 1.81 15.36
N VAL A 178 9.41 2.22 14.25
CA VAL A 178 9.39 3.62 13.76
C VAL A 178 7.98 4.12 13.59
N THR A 179 7.05 3.28 13.16
CA THR A 179 5.63 3.61 13.04
C THR A 179 4.96 4.01 14.37
N ARG A 180 5.57 3.69 15.50
CA ARG A 180 5.05 4.01 16.84
C ARG A 180 5.74 5.21 17.49
N ARG A 181 6.77 5.76 16.84
CA ARG A 181 7.53 6.91 17.38
C ARG A 181 6.78 8.21 17.10
N ASP A 182 6.77 9.10 18.07
CA ASP A 182 6.22 10.45 17.92
C ASP A 182 7.34 11.40 17.47
N PHE A 183 7.38 11.72 16.17
CA PHE A 183 8.32 12.70 15.60
C PHE A 183 7.76 14.12 15.59
N SER A 184 6.59 14.37 16.19
CA SER A 184 6.00 15.71 16.31
C SER A 184 6.62 16.55 17.42
N LYS A 185 7.24 15.87 18.39
CA LYS A 185 8.00 16.54 19.47
C LYS A 185 9.46 16.58 19.01
N GLY A 186 9.89 17.74 18.50
CA GLY A 186 11.30 17.99 18.19
C GLY A 186 12.15 17.68 19.42
N ASN A 187 13.27 16.97 19.21
CA ASN A 187 14.31 16.79 20.23
C ASN A 187 14.71 18.18 20.76
N THR A 188 14.23 18.49 21.97
CA THR A 188 14.90 19.42 22.86
C THR A 188 15.74 18.54 23.79
N GLU A 189 16.97 18.24 23.36
CA GLU A 189 18.17 18.11 24.18
C GLU A 189 19.37 17.87 23.27
#